data_1ffb45caa58d57cfe1f7ce64fa40068e
#
_entry.id   1ffb45caa58d57cfe1f7ce64fa40068e
#
_cell.length_a   1.000
_cell.length_b   1.000
_cell.length_c   1.000
_cell.angle_alpha   90.00
_cell.angle_beta   90.00
_cell.angle_gamma   90.00
#
_symmetry.space_group_name_H-M   'P 1'
#
loop_
_entity.id
_entity.type
_entity.pdbx_description
1 polymer ?
#
loop_
_entity_poly.entity_id
_entity_poly.type
_entity_poly.pdbx_seq_one_letter_code
_entity_poly.pdbx_strand_id
1 'polypeptide(L)'
;MGNIFRHPRRRPRRPYRGRNGSQNLLNPRWSSLSGIQHKYRPGEHNESYRERIEELEGLSVLASVPGLKLDRLPALRDRHEHSGTRRQPKGPLGFNRYTLERFRDFIDATVLSSPSRTAIGAFLLVIIFFTLALLLPISSNDGQPAPFHHAFFTSTSAVTVTGLTTVSTAEQWSTFGQAMILVACQVGGLGTLTITSLLALAIGRKMGLRTKLIAQEDLNISRLGEVGGIVKSVSYASFSIEAIIALVLIPRFLTLGEDPFHAIWHSIFYSVSAFNNAGFTPHSDGIVPYGHDLFLLVPICIAVFLGSLGFPVFIAIQRNPFRPRHWSLTAKLTVVTTLFFFVFGAFFWGLFEWNNPATIGGYSPGEKVLNAIFASVMMRSGGFNLVDMSSIAPVSTLLTDMLMFIGGGSGSTAGGVKVTTIAVIALSILAEARGDQKVVAFNRTIPESSLRIAISVIVMGATVVGVGSAAILIISGADLKEVIFEVISAFATCGLSDGLSSNLPPSGIYVLSVLMLIGRVGTTTAATGLALRSRRRLYKFPEERPTIG
;
A
#
# COMPACT_ATOMS: atom_id res chain seq x y z
N MET A 1 53.24 -15.93 30.35
CA MET A 1 52.80 -17.31 30.17
C MET A 1 51.65 -17.24 29.21
N GLY A 2 51.66 -17.60 27.98
CA GLY A 2 52.47 -18.44 27.12
C GLY A 2 51.52 -18.94 26.04
N ASN A 3 51.70 -18.42 24.80
CA ASN A 3 51.44 -19.07 23.51
C ASN A 3 50.32 -20.11 23.38
N ILE A 4 49.44 -19.88 22.36
CA ILE A 4 49.21 -20.83 21.24
C ILE A 4 48.36 -20.12 20.16
N PHE A 5 48.99 -19.51 19.14
CA PHE A 5 48.42 -19.27 17.80
C PHE A 5 49.08 -20.26 16.84
N ARG A 6 48.33 -21.19 16.27
CA ARG A 6 48.78 -22.02 15.14
C ARG A 6 48.05 -21.59 13.87
N HIS A 7 48.79 -20.98 12.94
CA HIS A 7 48.39 -20.76 11.54
C HIS A 7 48.48 -22.07 10.75
N PRO A 8 47.57 -22.39 9.84
CA PRO A 8 47.78 -23.45 8.83
C PRO A 8 48.52 -22.89 7.62
N ARG A 9 49.57 -23.60 7.25
CA ARG A 9 50.51 -23.36 6.14
C ARG A 9 49.78 -23.44 4.78
N ARG A 10 49.99 -22.43 3.92
CA ARG A 10 49.67 -22.44 2.48
C ARG A 10 50.71 -23.31 1.75
N ARG A 11 50.26 -24.27 0.90
CA ARG A 11 51.07 -24.99 -0.06
C ARG A 11 51.34 -24.15 -1.31
N PRO A 12 52.57 -24.19 -1.92
CA PRO A 12 52.89 -23.41 -3.11
C PRO A 12 52.32 -24.05 -4.38
N ARG A 13 51.80 -23.23 -5.29
CA ARG A 13 51.37 -23.62 -6.64
C ARG A 13 52.62 -23.76 -7.54
N ARG A 14 52.72 -24.87 -8.28
CA ARG A 14 53.73 -25.15 -9.30
C ARG A 14 53.50 -24.28 -10.56
N PRO A 15 54.54 -23.84 -11.27
CA PRO A 15 54.43 -23.08 -12.49
C PRO A 15 54.09 -23.97 -13.69
N TYR A 16 53.16 -23.48 -14.55
CA TYR A 16 52.84 -24.11 -15.83
C TYR A 16 53.88 -23.69 -16.87
N ARG A 17 54.55 -24.65 -17.46
CA ARG A 17 55.49 -24.51 -18.59
C ARG A 17 54.71 -24.30 -19.88
N GLY A 18 55.03 -23.24 -20.63
CA GLY A 18 54.51 -22.97 -21.97
C GLY A 18 54.99 -23.96 -23.00
N ARG A 19 54.16 -24.23 -23.98
CA ARG A 19 54.56 -24.81 -25.27
C ARG A 19 53.83 -24.07 -26.39
N ASN A 20 54.63 -23.49 -27.27
CA ASN A 20 54.19 -22.85 -28.54
C ASN A 20 53.51 -23.86 -29.47
N GLY A 21 52.51 -23.40 -30.18
CA GLY A 21 51.94 -24.12 -31.29
C GLY A 21 50.83 -23.27 -31.93
N SER A 22 51.26 -22.61 -33.00
CA SER A 22 50.43 -21.83 -33.92
C SER A 22 49.35 -22.65 -34.61
N GLN A 23 48.28 -21.96 -34.98
CA GLN A 23 47.37 -22.20 -36.11
C GLN A 23 45.93 -22.63 -35.79
N ASN A 24 45.07 -21.84 -36.44
CA ASN A 24 43.68 -22.08 -36.84
C ASN A 24 42.57 -21.79 -35.80
N LEU A 25 42.25 -20.52 -35.80
CA LEU A 25 40.91 -20.03 -35.56
C LEU A 25 39.95 -20.47 -36.68
N LEU A 26 39.01 -21.31 -36.39
CA LEU A 26 37.68 -21.35 -37.04
C LEU A 26 36.77 -22.28 -36.17
N ASN A 27 35.97 -21.61 -35.38
CA ASN A 27 34.62 -21.92 -34.89
C ASN A 27 34.11 -23.36 -35.02
N PRO A 28 33.74 -23.99 -33.93
CA PRO A 28 32.54 -24.77 -33.99
C PRO A 28 31.75 -24.77 -32.68
N ARG A 29 30.47 -24.49 -32.78
CA ARG A 29 29.40 -25.14 -31.98
C ARG A 29 28.06 -24.50 -32.30
N TRP A 30 27.59 -24.74 -33.55
CA TRP A 30 26.20 -24.66 -33.93
C TRP A 30 25.77 -26.03 -34.50
N SER A 31 25.77 -27.06 -33.68
CA SER A 31 25.35 -28.40 -34.11
C SER A 31 24.33 -29.05 -33.16
N SER A 32 23.46 -28.26 -32.57
CA SER A 32 22.33 -28.82 -31.78
C SER A 32 20.98 -28.13 -32.02
N LEU A 33 20.78 -27.57 -33.24
CA LEU A 33 19.47 -27.05 -33.68
C LEU A 33 18.94 -27.75 -34.95
N SER A 34 19.36 -28.97 -35.23
CA SER A 34 18.85 -29.76 -36.37
C SER A 34 17.54 -30.53 -36.10
N GLY A 35 16.85 -30.25 -34.99
CA GLY A 35 15.62 -30.94 -34.59
C GLY A 35 14.29 -30.21 -34.89
N ILE A 36 14.30 -29.00 -35.47
CA ILE A 36 13.08 -28.20 -35.71
C ILE A 36 12.98 -27.75 -37.17
N GLN A 37 13.41 -28.56 -38.13
CA GLN A 37 13.32 -28.21 -39.56
C GLN A 37 12.33 -29.08 -40.33
N HIS A 38 11.24 -29.53 -39.76
CA HIS A 38 10.17 -30.16 -40.53
C HIS A 38 8.79 -29.72 -40.03
N LYS A 39 8.34 -28.54 -40.45
CA LYS A 39 6.92 -28.20 -40.66
C LYS A 39 6.65 -26.74 -41.04
N TYR A 40 7.49 -26.13 -41.85
CA TYR A 40 7.07 -24.90 -42.52
C TYR A 40 7.49 -24.99 -44.00
N ARG A 41 6.52 -25.11 -44.88
CA ARG A 41 6.70 -24.84 -46.32
C ARG A 41 6.81 -23.32 -46.50
N PRO A 42 7.90 -22.76 -47.06
CA PRO A 42 7.98 -21.37 -47.43
C PRO A 42 7.35 -21.18 -48.80
N GLY A 43 6.26 -20.47 -48.86
CA GLY A 43 5.65 -20.03 -50.12
C GLY A 43 4.16 -19.77 -49.87
N GLU A 44 3.79 -18.53 -49.78
CA GLU A 44 2.54 -17.85 -50.14
C GLU A 44 2.09 -16.72 -49.21
N HIS A 45 2.67 -16.56 -47.99
CA HIS A 45 2.26 -15.43 -47.12
C HIS A 45 3.32 -14.37 -46.84
N ASN A 46 4.53 -14.51 -47.42
CA ASN A 46 5.63 -13.57 -47.13
C ASN A 46 5.68 -12.41 -48.12
N GLU A 47 5.11 -12.55 -49.33
CA GLU A 47 5.07 -11.45 -50.33
C GLU A 47 4.07 -10.37 -49.91
N SER A 48 2.89 -10.74 -49.45
CA SER A 48 1.88 -9.77 -49.04
C SER A 48 2.27 -8.96 -47.78
N TYR A 49 3.16 -9.49 -46.96
CA TYR A 49 3.67 -8.77 -45.76
C TYR A 49 4.83 -7.84 -46.10
N ARG A 50 5.69 -8.23 -47.04
CA ARG A 50 6.75 -7.37 -47.57
C ARG A 50 6.20 -6.21 -48.37
N GLU A 51 5.26 -6.46 -49.28
CA GLU A 51 4.57 -5.40 -50.02
C GLU A 51 3.86 -4.40 -49.08
N ARG A 52 3.23 -4.85 -47.99
CA ARG A 52 2.63 -3.95 -46.98
C ARG A 52 3.64 -3.13 -46.18
N ILE A 53 4.81 -3.68 -45.94
CA ILE A 53 5.88 -2.92 -45.22
C ILE A 53 6.50 -1.91 -46.14
N GLU A 54 6.76 -2.25 -47.40
CA GLU A 54 7.27 -1.32 -48.43
C GLU A 54 6.24 -0.22 -48.77
N GLU A 55 4.95 -0.53 -48.78
CA GLU A 55 3.87 0.45 -48.94
C GLU A 55 3.77 1.41 -47.72
N LEU A 56 3.97 0.92 -46.51
CA LEU A 56 3.98 1.72 -45.28
C LEU A 56 5.25 2.57 -45.12
N GLU A 57 6.41 2.07 -45.55
CA GLU A 57 7.65 2.84 -45.61
C GLU A 57 7.62 3.90 -46.69
N GLY A 58 7.02 3.60 -47.85
CA GLY A 58 6.79 4.59 -48.93
C GLY A 58 5.85 5.73 -48.50
N LEU A 59 4.82 5.43 -47.71
CA LEU A 59 3.90 6.43 -47.16
C LEU A 59 4.55 7.30 -46.08
N SER A 60 5.47 6.76 -45.29
CA SER A 60 6.20 7.52 -44.25
C SER A 60 7.19 8.51 -44.86
N VAL A 61 7.79 8.17 -46.01
CA VAL A 61 8.70 9.05 -46.75
C VAL A 61 7.93 10.17 -47.46
N LEU A 62 6.72 9.88 -47.95
CA LEU A 62 5.85 10.88 -48.59
C LEU A 62 5.26 11.89 -47.61
N ALA A 63 5.04 11.48 -46.35
CA ALA A 63 4.56 12.37 -45.31
C ALA A 63 5.61 13.37 -44.77
N SER A 64 6.87 13.17 -45.10
CA SER A 64 7.98 14.06 -44.71
C SER A 64 8.32 15.17 -45.68
N VAL A 65 7.62 15.27 -46.84
CA VAL A 65 7.86 16.30 -47.85
C VAL A 65 7.01 17.54 -47.56
N PRO A 66 7.59 18.72 -47.29
CA PRO A 66 6.84 19.95 -47.05
C PRO A 66 6.08 20.39 -48.32
N GLY A 67 4.75 20.41 -48.22
CA GLY A 67 3.88 20.92 -49.27
C GLY A 67 3.01 19.92 -50.03
N LEU A 68 3.09 18.62 -49.74
CA LEU A 68 2.25 17.59 -50.36
C LEU A 68 0.87 17.53 -49.68
N LYS A 69 -0.18 18.02 -50.36
CA LYS A 69 -1.58 17.86 -49.91
C LYS A 69 -2.06 16.47 -50.30
N LEU A 70 -2.21 15.59 -49.31
CA LEU A 70 -2.68 14.20 -49.45
C LEU A 70 -4.13 14.04 -49.94
N ASP A 71 -4.89 15.14 -50.06
CA ASP A 71 -6.30 15.17 -50.47
C ASP A 71 -6.55 14.90 -51.97
N ARG A 72 -5.51 14.66 -52.77
CA ARG A 72 -5.63 14.46 -54.24
C ARG A 72 -5.32 13.03 -54.72
N LEU A 73 -5.23 12.03 -53.84
CA LEU A 73 -5.01 10.65 -54.24
C LEU A 73 -6.35 9.92 -54.38
N PRO A 74 -6.75 9.43 -55.59
CA PRO A 74 -8.07 8.81 -55.82
C PRO A 74 -8.33 7.56 -54.98
N ALA A 75 -7.29 6.84 -54.59
CA ALA A 75 -7.43 5.57 -53.85
C ALA A 75 -7.87 5.68 -52.39
N LEU A 76 -7.89 6.89 -51.81
CA LEU A 76 -8.33 7.12 -50.41
C LEU A 76 -9.76 7.68 -50.35
N ARG A 77 -10.36 8.09 -51.47
CA ARG A 77 -11.69 8.69 -51.53
C ARG A 77 -12.80 7.64 -51.41
N ASP A 78 -12.59 6.41 -51.87
CA ASP A 78 -13.62 5.38 -51.87
C ASP A 78 -13.84 4.68 -50.53
N ARG A 79 -12.99 4.92 -49.52
CA ARG A 79 -13.18 4.32 -48.19
C ARG A 79 -14.01 5.18 -47.21
N HIS A 80 -14.23 6.45 -47.51
CA HIS A 80 -15.04 7.34 -46.64
C HIS A 80 -16.51 7.44 -47.01
N GLU A 81 -16.90 6.95 -48.21
CA GLU A 81 -18.31 7.07 -48.65
C GLU A 81 -19.20 5.86 -48.30
N HIS A 82 -18.67 4.81 -47.69
CA HIS A 82 -19.47 3.64 -47.26
C HIS A 82 -19.78 3.54 -45.77
N SER A 83 -19.64 4.62 -45.01
CA SER A 83 -20.26 4.70 -43.68
C SER A 83 -21.70 5.19 -43.79
N GLY A 84 -22.52 4.42 -44.48
CA GLY A 84 -23.96 4.62 -44.56
C GLY A 84 -24.55 4.66 -43.16
N THR A 85 -25.22 5.74 -42.85
CA THR A 85 -26.05 5.95 -41.66
C THR A 85 -27.06 4.81 -41.48
N ARG A 86 -26.69 3.77 -40.74
CA ARG A 86 -27.66 2.83 -40.17
C ARG A 86 -28.46 3.55 -39.10
N ARG A 87 -29.64 4.05 -39.45
CA ARG A 87 -30.66 4.43 -38.48
C ARG A 87 -31.02 3.22 -37.64
N GLN A 88 -30.55 3.17 -36.39
CA GLN A 88 -31.00 2.19 -35.41
C GLN A 88 -32.35 2.63 -34.78
N PRO A 89 -33.24 1.70 -34.46
CA PRO A 89 -34.54 2.00 -33.92
C PRO A 89 -34.41 2.57 -32.50
N LYS A 90 -35.16 3.65 -32.23
CA LYS A 90 -35.30 4.22 -30.91
C LYS A 90 -36.12 3.28 -30.02
N GLY A 91 -35.48 2.70 -28.99
CA GLY A 91 -36.19 1.99 -27.92
C GLY A 91 -36.89 2.98 -26.96
N PRO A 92 -37.91 2.54 -26.20
CA PRO A 92 -38.83 3.42 -25.47
C PRO A 92 -38.33 4.00 -24.14
N LEU A 93 -37.05 3.95 -23.82
CA LEU A 93 -36.49 4.59 -22.64
C LEU A 93 -35.44 5.60 -23.07
N GLY A 94 -35.76 6.88 -22.98
CA GLY A 94 -35.02 8.04 -23.43
C GLY A 94 -33.70 8.35 -22.69
N PHE A 95 -32.95 7.33 -22.29
CA PHE A 95 -31.57 7.49 -21.86
C PHE A 95 -30.65 7.49 -23.08
N ASN A 96 -30.06 8.65 -23.33
CA ASN A 96 -29.27 8.95 -24.51
C ASN A 96 -28.01 8.06 -24.52
N ARG A 97 -27.99 6.97 -25.31
CA ARG A 97 -26.83 6.06 -25.48
C ARG A 97 -25.54 6.84 -25.79
N TYR A 98 -25.65 7.97 -26.49
CA TYR A 98 -24.51 8.86 -26.79
C TYR A 98 -23.89 9.51 -25.53
N THR A 99 -24.66 9.81 -24.51
CA THR A 99 -24.14 10.32 -23.23
C THR A 99 -23.43 9.19 -22.45
N LEU A 100 -23.98 7.99 -22.48
CA LEU A 100 -23.36 6.82 -21.84
C LEU A 100 -22.06 6.38 -22.56
N GLU A 101 -22.05 6.40 -23.89
CA GLU A 101 -20.86 6.10 -24.69
C GLU A 101 -19.78 7.18 -24.51
N ARG A 102 -20.13 8.47 -24.55
CA ARG A 102 -19.19 9.56 -24.24
C ARG A 102 -18.68 9.51 -22.80
N PHE A 103 -19.53 9.17 -21.84
CA PHE A 103 -19.12 9.01 -20.45
C PHE A 103 -18.21 7.79 -20.28
N ARG A 104 -18.49 6.70 -20.97
CA ARG A 104 -17.65 5.50 -21.02
C ARG A 104 -16.32 5.79 -21.69
N ASP A 105 -16.31 6.47 -22.84
CA ASP A 105 -15.08 6.86 -23.55
C ASP A 105 -14.25 7.86 -22.75
N PHE A 106 -14.89 8.77 -22.01
CA PHE A 106 -14.22 9.68 -21.09
C PHE A 106 -13.61 8.93 -19.89
N ILE A 107 -14.32 7.95 -19.33
CA ILE A 107 -13.80 7.07 -18.27
C ILE A 107 -12.64 6.23 -18.82
N ASP A 108 -12.79 5.60 -19.98
CA ASP A 108 -11.78 4.77 -20.60
C ASP A 108 -10.52 5.59 -20.94
N ALA A 109 -10.68 6.76 -21.50
CA ALA A 109 -9.56 7.63 -21.89
C ALA A 109 -8.87 8.30 -20.68
N THR A 110 -9.63 8.66 -19.64
CA THR A 110 -9.10 9.48 -18.53
C THR A 110 -8.73 8.63 -17.31
N VAL A 111 -9.54 7.65 -16.96
CA VAL A 111 -9.37 6.83 -15.76
C VAL A 111 -8.52 5.61 -16.04
N LEU A 112 -8.76 4.87 -17.13
CA LEU A 112 -8.06 3.62 -17.44
C LEU A 112 -6.66 3.83 -18.07
N SER A 113 -6.33 5.06 -18.50
CA SER A 113 -5.02 5.38 -19.08
C SER A 113 -3.85 5.31 -18.07
N SER A 114 -4.13 5.42 -16.77
CA SER A 114 -3.12 5.36 -15.71
C SER A 114 -3.62 4.53 -14.53
N PRO A 115 -2.89 3.47 -14.11
CA PRO A 115 -3.27 2.64 -12.97
C PRO A 115 -3.52 3.44 -11.68
N SER A 116 -2.77 4.54 -11.48
CA SER A 116 -2.92 5.41 -10.31
C SER A 116 -4.26 6.17 -10.32
N ARG A 117 -4.71 6.65 -11.49
CA ARG A 117 -6.00 7.36 -11.61
C ARG A 117 -7.17 6.39 -11.40
N THR A 118 -7.04 5.17 -11.94
CA THR A 118 -8.04 4.11 -11.74
C THR A 118 -8.19 3.78 -10.25
N ALA A 119 -7.07 3.69 -9.51
CA ALA A 119 -7.09 3.43 -8.08
C ALA A 119 -7.82 4.54 -7.30
N ILE A 120 -7.46 5.81 -7.53
CA ILE A 120 -8.11 6.96 -6.87
C ILE A 120 -9.60 6.98 -7.20
N GLY A 121 -9.95 6.82 -8.48
CA GLY A 121 -11.35 6.82 -8.92
C GLY A 121 -12.18 5.70 -8.28
N ALA A 122 -11.61 4.49 -8.15
CA ALA A 122 -12.26 3.36 -7.48
C ALA A 122 -12.51 3.66 -5.99
N PHE A 123 -11.51 4.20 -5.27
CA PHE A 123 -11.68 4.58 -3.86
C PHE A 123 -12.76 5.66 -3.69
N LEU A 124 -12.75 6.70 -4.52
CA LEU A 124 -13.77 7.76 -4.47
C LEU A 124 -15.18 7.21 -4.72
N LEU A 125 -15.33 6.28 -5.67
CA LEU A 125 -16.60 5.66 -5.99
C LEU A 125 -17.13 4.83 -4.80
N VAL A 126 -16.25 4.07 -4.16
CA VAL A 126 -16.59 3.29 -2.96
C VAL A 126 -16.95 4.21 -1.79
N ILE A 127 -16.20 5.31 -1.56
CA ILE A 127 -16.51 6.31 -0.53
C ILE A 127 -17.88 6.92 -0.77
N ILE A 128 -18.20 7.33 -2.00
CA ILE A 128 -19.52 7.89 -2.35
C ILE A 128 -20.62 6.87 -2.05
N PHE A 129 -20.42 5.61 -2.44
CA PHE A 129 -21.41 4.55 -2.19
C PHE A 129 -21.72 4.40 -0.68
N PHE A 130 -20.68 4.27 0.16
CA PHE A 130 -20.88 4.13 1.60
C PHE A 130 -21.36 5.41 2.27
N THR A 131 -20.97 6.59 1.76
CA THR A 131 -21.55 7.86 2.23
C THR A 131 -23.06 7.88 2.00
N LEU A 132 -23.53 7.50 0.81
CA LEU A 132 -24.96 7.42 0.53
C LEU A 132 -25.68 6.38 1.40
N ALA A 133 -25.04 5.25 1.67
CA ALA A 133 -25.57 4.23 2.58
C ALA A 133 -25.71 4.76 4.02
N LEU A 134 -24.69 5.48 4.52
CA LEU A 134 -24.71 6.07 5.87
C LEU A 134 -25.65 7.27 6.01
N LEU A 135 -26.04 7.92 4.90
CA LEU A 135 -27.07 8.98 4.91
C LEU A 135 -28.50 8.45 5.01
N LEU A 136 -28.72 7.14 4.87
CA LEU A 136 -30.04 6.56 5.03
C LEU A 136 -30.50 6.66 6.50
N PRO A 137 -31.77 7.02 6.77
CA PRO A 137 -32.29 7.11 8.15
C PRO A 137 -32.11 5.83 8.95
N ILE A 138 -32.15 4.65 8.30
CA ILE A 138 -31.94 3.35 8.93
C ILE A 138 -30.51 3.16 9.48
N SER A 139 -29.55 3.95 8.98
CA SER A 139 -28.15 3.87 9.41
C SER A 139 -27.87 4.59 10.72
N SER A 140 -28.74 5.48 11.16
CA SER A 140 -28.62 6.26 12.39
C SER A 140 -29.52 5.68 13.50
N ASN A 141 -29.07 5.76 14.75
CA ASN A 141 -29.83 5.29 15.91
C ASN A 141 -31.08 6.13 16.20
N ASP A 142 -31.04 7.43 15.87
CA ASP A 142 -32.16 8.37 16.04
C ASP A 142 -33.19 8.29 14.91
N GLY A 143 -32.96 7.46 13.90
CA GLY A 143 -33.82 7.32 12.72
C GLY A 143 -33.87 8.55 11.81
N GLN A 144 -32.98 9.53 12.00
CA GLN A 144 -32.83 10.71 11.16
C GLN A 144 -31.58 10.59 10.27
N PRO A 145 -31.58 11.17 9.07
CA PRO A 145 -30.38 11.21 8.24
C PRO A 145 -29.24 11.93 8.96
N ALA A 146 -28.09 11.28 9.08
CA ALA A 146 -26.91 11.90 9.67
C ALA A 146 -26.47 13.13 8.84
N PRO A 147 -25.85 14.15 9.45
CA PRO A 147 -25.25 15.27 8.71
C PRO A 147 -24.24 14.77 7.68
N PHE A 148 -24.28 15.35 6.46
CA PHE A 148 -23.45 14.91 5.33
C PHE A 148 -21.95 14.81 5.68
N HIS A 149 -21.40 15.80 6.42
CA HIS A 149 -19.99 15.81 6.78
C HIS A 149 -19.59 14.65 7.70
N HIS A 150 -20.47 14.23 8.63
CA HIS A 150 -20.21 13.06 9.48
C HIS A 150 -20.29 11.75 8.68
N ALA A 151 -21.32 11.59 7.83
CA ALA A 151 -21.47 10.41 6.99
C ALA A 151 -20.29 10.30 5.98
N PHE A 152 -19.88 11.41 5.37
CA PHE A 152 -18.76 11.45 4.43
C PHE A 152 -17.41 11.15 5.13
N PHE A 153 -17.18 11.73 6.30
CA PHE A 153 -15.96 11.49 7.09
C PHE A 153 -15.87 10.04 7.53
N THR A 154 -16.94 9.51 8.15
CA THR A 154 -16.99 8.12 8.61
C THR A 154 -16.81 7.14 7.45
N SER A 155 -17.47 7.39 6.30
CA SER A 155 -17.28 6.59 5.10
C SER A 155 -15.85 6.66 4.58
N THR A 156 -15.25 7.85 4.52
CA THR A 156 -13.85 8.03 4.11
C THR A 156 -12.91 7.31 5.06
N SER A 157 -13.09 7.49 6.36
CA SER A 157 -12.29 6.85 7.40
C SER A 157 -12.40 5.32 7.33
N ALA A 158 -13.61 4.78 7.13
CA ALA A 158 -13.84 3.34 7.01
C ALA A 158 -13.21 2.76 5.73
N VAL A 159 -13.43 3.38 4.57
CA VAL A 159 -12.88 2.92 3.28
C VAL A 159 -11.36 3.08 3.20
N THR A 160 -10.80 4.14 3.79
CA THR A 160 -9.35 4.31 3.89
C THR A 160 -8.75 3.48 5.02
N VAL A 161 -9.62 2.85 5.84
CA VAL A 161 -9.24 2.04 7.01
C VAL A 161 -8.38 2.87 7.97
N THR A 162 -8.88 4.04 8.33
CA THR A 162 -8.17 5.00 9.20
C THR A 162 -8.61 4.87 10.66
N GLY A 163 -9.94 4.87 10.92
CA GLY A 163 -10.49 4.77 12.27
C GLY A 163 -10.74 6.08 12.99
N LEU A 164 -10.37 7.22 12.41
CA LEU A 164 -10.76 8.52 12.95
C LEU A 164 -12.28 8.68 12.88
N THR A 165 -12.87 9.22 13.93
CA THR A 165 -14.31 9.43 14.05
C THR A 165 -14.60 10.88 14.48
N THR A 166 -15.66 11.44 13.95
CA THR A 166 -16.19 12.75 14.39
C THR A 166 -17.38 12.60 15.33
N VAL A 167 -17.90 11.38 15.44
CA VAL A 167 -19.04 10.99 16.29
C VAL A 167 -18.81 9.59 16.81
N SER A 168 -19.33 9.25 18.00
CA SER A 168 -19.24 7.89 18.55
C SER A 168 -19.91 6.89 17.60
N THR A 169 -19.18 5.82 17.25
CA THR A 169 -19.71 4.77 16.36
C THR A 169 -20.87 4.04 17.00
N ALA A 170 -20.82 3.81 18.31
CA ALA A 170 -21.86 3.12 19.06
C ALA A 170 -23.14 3.95 19.22
N GLU A 171 -23.01 5.27 19.41
CA GLU A 171 -24.13 6.13 19.73
C GLU A 171 -24.84 6.65 18.47
N GLN A 172 -24.09 7.04 17.45
CA GLN A 172 -24.63 7.62 16.22
C GLN A 172 -25.18 6.56 15.27
N TRP A 173 -24.47 5.44 15.09
CA TRP A 173 -24.78 4.49 14.05
C TRP A 173 -25.55 3.27 14.56
N SER A 174 -26.68 2.97 13.96
CA SER A 174 -27.45 1.76 14.21
C SER A 174 -26.63 0.51 13.86
N THR A 175 -27.11 -0.68 14.24
CA THR A 175 -26.46 -1.94 13.85
C THR A 175 -26.28 -2.05 12.33
N PHE A 176 -27.24 -1.53 11.54
CA PHE A 176 -27.10 -1.45 10.09
C PHE A 176 -25.98 -0.48 9.67
N GLY A 177 -25.91 0.71 10.27
CA GLY A 177 -24.84 1.68 10.03
C GLY A 177 -23.47 1.12 10.40
N GLN A 178 -23.35 0.47 11.55
CA GLN A 178 -22.15 -0.23 12.00
C GLN A 178 -21.75 -1.35 11.03
N ALA A 179 -22.71 -2.11 10.48
CA ALA A 179 -22.45 -3.14 9.47
C ALA A 179 -21.93 -2.51 8.17
N MET A 180 -22.48 -1.37 7.74
CA MET A 180 -21.97 -0.64 6.57
C MET A 180 -20.53 -0.14 6.79
N ILE A 181 -20.19 0.37 7.97
CA ILE A 181 -18.82 0.76 8.36
C ILE A 181 -17.89 -0.45 8.27
N LEU A 182 -18.29 -1.58 8.84
CA LEU A 182 -17.49 -2.80 8.84
C LEU A 182 -17.23 -3.33 7.43
N VAL A 183 -18.26 -3.35 6.56
CA VAL A 183 -18.12 -3.74 5.16
C VAL A 183 -17.24 -2.75 4.41
N ALA A 184 -17.34 -1.44 4.70
CA ALA A 184 -16.47 -0.42 4.12
C ALA A 184 -15.00 -0.65 4.50
N CYS A 185 -14.71 -0.98 5.76
CA CYS A 185 -13.37 -1.35 6.23
C CYS A 185 -12.83 -2.60 5.50
N GLN A 186 -13.66 -3.62 5.34
CA GLN A 186 -13.28 -4.86 4.63
C GLN A 186 -12.98 -4.60 3.15
N VAL A 187 -13.84 -3.85 2.48
CA VAL A 187 -13.64 -3.47 1.07
C VAL A 187 -12.39 -2.58 0.91
N GLY A 188 -12.18 -1.64 1.82
CA GLY A 188 -11.00 -0.77 1.84
C GLY A 188 -9.70 -1.52 2.10
N GLY A 189 -9.67 -2.44 3.06
CA GLY A 189 -8.53 -3.29 3.37
C GLY A 189 -8.13 -4.19 2.20
N LEU A 190 -9.07 -4.99 1.68
CA LEU A 190 -8.85 -5.85 0.52
C LEU A 190 -8.62 -5.06 -0.78
N GLY A 191 -9.24 -3.89 -0.91
CA GLY A 191 -9.09 -3.01 -2.08
C GLY A 191 -7.65 -2.53 -2.28
N THR A 192 -6.95 -2.15 -1.21
CA THR A 192 -5.53 -1.78 -1.29
C THR A 192 -4.63 -2.92 -1.72
N LEU A 193 -4.88 -4.13 -1.24
CA LEU A 193 -4.14 -5.34 -1.64
C LEU A 193 -4.33 -5.62 -3.13
N THR A 194 -5.57 -5.53 -3.61
CA THR A 194 -5.90 -5.71 -5.03
C THR A 194 -5.22 -4.66 -5.91
N ILE A 195 -5.31 -3.39 -5.54
CA ILE A 195 -4.70 -2.28 -6.28
C ILE A 195 -3.18 -2.41 -6.28
N THR A 196 -2.55 -2.69 -5.14
CA THR A 196 -1.10 -2.88 -5.05
C THR A 196 -0.64 -4.03 -5.94
N SER A 197 -1.39 -5.14 -5.99
CA SER A 197 -1.10 -6.28 -6.86
C SER A 197 -1.21 -5.91 -8.34
N LEU A 198 -2.25 -5.18 -8.74
CA LEU A 198 -2.43 -4.69 -10.12
C LEU A 198 -1.33 -3.69 -10.52
N LEU A 199 -0.93 -2.79 -9.61
CA LEU A 199 0.16 -1.85 -9.84
C LEU A 199 1.50 -2.58 -10.01
N ALA A 200 1.80 -3.56 -9.18
CA ALA A 200 2.99 -4.39 -9.29
C ALA A 200 3.07 -5.12 -10.65
N LEU A 201 1.93 -5.62 -11.14
CA LEU A 201 1.85 -6.23 -12.49
C LEU A 201 2.07 -5.22 -13.62
N ALA A 202 1.50 -4.02 -13.50
CA ALA A 202 1.69 -2.97 -14.50
C ALA A 202 3.16 -2.56 -14.61
N ILE A 203 3.89 -2.50 -13.47
CA ILE A 203 5.34 -2.28 -13.42
C ILE A 203 6.07 -3.43 -14.11
N GLY A 204 5.76 -4.68 -13.76
CA GLY A 204 6.39 -5.88 -14.33
C GLY A 204 6.22 -5.99 -15.86
N ARG A 205 5.13 -5.45 -16.43
CA ARG A 205 4.90 -5.46 -17.89
C ARG A 205 5.78 -4.49 -18.67
N LYS A 206 6.14 -3.33 -18.10
CA LYS A 206 6.97 -2.30 -18.76
C LYS A 206 8.47 -2.51 -18.59
N MET A 207 8.88 -3.45 -17.77
CA MET A 207 10.30 -3.76 -17.53
C MET A 207 10.88 -4.70 -18.59
N GLY A 208 12.14 -4.45 -19.00
CA GLY A 208 12.88 -5.34 -19.90
C GLY A 208 13.08 -6.74 -19.31
N LEU A 209 13.41 -7.74 -20.15
CA LEU A 209 13.50 -9.16 -19.77
C LEU A 209 14.35 -9.41 -18.50
N ARG A 210 15.48 -8.70 -18.37
CA ARG A 210 16.41 -8.84 -17.24
C ARG A 210 15.82 -8.37 -15.91
N THR A 211 15.05 -7.28 -15.95
CA THR A 211 14.37 -6.72 -14.77
C THR A 211 13.08 -7.49 -14.44
N LYS A 212 12.45 -8.09 -15.49
CA LYS A 212 11.32 -9.02 -15.29
C LYS A 212 11.73 -10.26 -14.51
N LEU A 213 12.90 -10.83 -14.77
CA LEU A 213 13.42 -11.99 -14.05
C LEU A 213 13.66 -11.68 -12.57
N ILE A 214 14.20 -10.49 -12.26
CA ILE A 214 14.42 -10.05 -10.88
C ILE A 214 13.08 -9.75 -10.18
N ALA A 215 12.15 -9.08 -10.84
CA ALA A 215 10.82 -8.81 -10.30
C ALA A 215 9.95 -10.08 -10.17
N GLN A 216 10.14 -11.06 -11.05
CA GLN A 216 9.52 -12.39 -10.94
C GLN A 216 10.02 -13.14 -9.69
N GLU A 217 11.29 -12.97 -9.35
CA GLU A 217 11.87 -13.61 -8.17
C GLU A 217 11.38 -12.96 -6.86
N ASP A 218 11.18 -11.64 -6.84
CA ASP A 218 10.70 -10.90 -5.65
C ASP A 218 9.18 -10.98 -5.45
N LEU A 219 8.38 -10.95 -6.52
CA LEU A 219 6.92 -11.03 -6.45
C LEU A 219 6.39 -12.43 -6.79
N ASN A 220 7.22 -13.26 -7.41
CA ASN A 220 6.91 -14.62 -7.85
C ASN A 220 5.61 -14.73 -8.67
N ILE A 221 5.31 -13.69 -9.47
CA ILE A 221 4.12 -13.58 -10.31
C ILE A 221 4.54 -13.77 -11.77
N SER A 222 4.32 -14.94 -12.31
CA SER A 222 4.75 -15.29 -13.67
C SER A 222 3.72 -14.95 -14.76
N ARG A 223 2.42 -14.79 -14.42
CA ARG A 223 1.34 -14.55 -15.40
C ARG A 223 0.19 -13.71 -14.83
N LEU A 224 -0.53 -13.00 -15.71
CA LEU A 224 -1.75 -12.24 -15.37
C LEU A 224 -2.86 -13.08 -14.72
N GLY A 225 -2.93 -14.38 -15.03
CA GLY A 225 -3.86 -15.30 -14.41
C GLY A 225 -3.58 -15.57 -12.92
N GLU A 226 -2.36 -15.30 -12.45
CA GLU A 226 -1.97 -15.52 -11.05
C GLU A 226 -2.46 -14.41 -10.10
N VAL A 227 -2.80 -13.20 -10.61
CA VAL A 227 -3.32 -12.11 -9.75
C VAL A 227 -4.63 -12.48 -9.10
N GLY A 228 -5.56 -13.06 -9.87
CA GLY A 228 -6.82 -13.55 -9.31
C GLY A 228 -6.59 -14.61 -8.23
N GLY A 229 -5.59 -15.48 -8.42
CA GLY A 229 -5.18 -16.46 -7.43
C GLY A 229 -4.61 -15.84 -6.16
N ILE A 230 -3.79 -14.79 -6.28
CA ILE A 230 -3.20 -14.08 -5.14
C ILE A 230 -4.30 -13.35 -4.35
N VAL A 231 -5.14 -12.57 -5.02
CA VAL A 231 -6.26 -11.87 -4.36
C VAL A 231 -7.17 -12.87 -3.64
N LYS A 232 -7.51 -13.98 -4.29
CA LYS A 232 -8.30 -15.05 -3.69
C LYS A 232 -7.62 -15.66 -2.45
N SER A 233 -6.32 -15.98 -2.55
CA SER A 233 -5.54 -16.54 -1.42
C SER A 233 -5.45 -15.57 -0.25
N VAL A 234 -5.21 -14.28 -0.52
CA VAL A 234 -5.15 -13.24 0.52
C VAL A 234 -6.51 -13.03 1.16
N SER A 235 -7.61 -12.97 0.37
CA SER A 235 -8.96 -12.84 0.92
C SER A 235 -9.32 -14.04 1.81
N TYR A 236 -9.02 -15.26 1.40
CA TYR A 236 -9.24 -16.44 2.25
C TYR A 236 -8.43 -16.38 3.55
N ALA A 237 -7.15 -15.95 3.48
CA ALA A 237 -6.33 -15.79 4.67
C ALA A 237 -6.92 -14.72 5.60
N SER A 238 -7.36 -13.58 5.07
CA SER A 238 -8.00 -12.51 5.84
C SER A 238 -9.24 -13.02 6.56
N PHE A 239 -10.21 -13.56 5.83
CA PHE A 239 -11.44 -14.08 6.43
C PHE A 239 -11.20 -15.22 7.43
N SER A 240 -10.18 -16.07 7.18
CA SER A 240 -9.83 -17.14 8.12
C SER A 240 -9.26 -16.59 9.42
N ILE A 241 -8.37 -15.59 9.36
CA ILE A 241 -7.81 -14.95 10.56
C ILE A 241 -8.90 -14.20 11.32
N GLU A 242 -9.72 -13.43 10.62
CA GLU A 242 -10.86 -12.71 11.19
C GLU A 242 -11.83 -13.68 11.91
N ALA A 243 -12.18 -14.81 11.28
CA ALA A 243 -13.03 -15.81 11.89
C ALA A 243 -12.39 -16.44 13.15
N ILE A 244 -11.09 -16.76 13.11
CA ILE A 244 -10.38 -17.31 14.28
C ILE A 244 -10.38 -16.30 15.42
N ILE A 245 -10.07 -15.04 15.16
CA ILE A 245 -10.06 -13.99 16.19
C ILE A 245 -11.46 -13.79 16.76
N ALA A 246 -12.50 -13.72 15.91
CA ALA A 246 -13.88 -13.61 16.36
C ALA A 246 -14.26 -14.78 17.29
N LEU A 247 -13.94 -16.02 16.89
CA LEU A 247 -14.20 -17.22 17.70
C LEU A 247 -13.48 -17.20 19.05
N VAL A 248 -12.30 -16.61 19.15
CA VAL A 248 -11.55 -16.43 20.40
C VAL A 248 -12.19 -15.35 21.28
N LEU A 249 -12.73 -14.28 20.69
CA LEU A 249 -13.35 -13.17 21.42
C LEU A 249 -14.75 -13.48 21.94
N ILE A 250 -15.56 -14.30 21.23
CA ILE A 250 -16.95 -14.64 21.64
C ILE A 250 -17.04 -15.14 23.10
N PRO A 251 -16.28 -16.17 23.52
CA PRO A 251 -16.36 -16.65 24.91
C PRO A 251 -16.00 -15.56 25.91
N ARG A 252 -15.07 -14.65 25.54
CA ARG A 252 -14.65 -13.58 26.44
C ARG A 252 -15.76 -12.56 26.67
N PHE A 253 -16.44 -12.08 25.62
CA PHE A 253 -17.57 -11.16 25.73
C PHE A 253 -18.75 -11.80 26.52
N LEU A 254 -19.01 -13.08 26.31
CA LEU A 254 -20.01 -13.82 27.11
C LEU A 254 -19.64 -13.85 28.60
N THR A 255 -18.36 -14.03 28.95
CA THR A 255 -17.92 -13.99 30.35
C THR A 255 -17.94 -12.59 30.97
N LEU A 256 -17.91 -11.54 30.14
CA LEU A 256 -18.08 -10.15 30.56
C LEU A 256 -19.55 -9.77 30.78
N GLY A 257 -20.50 -10.68 30.52
CA GLY A 257 -21.93 -10.49 30.80
C GLY A 257 -22.74 -9.94 29.63
N GLU A 258 -22.18 -9.89 28.44
CA GLU A 258 -22.94 -9.54 27.24
C GLU A 258 -23.90 -10.66 26.84
N ASP A 259 -25.06 -10.30 26.29
CA ASP A 259 -25.97 -11.28 25.71
C ASP A 259 -25.37 -11.92 24.45
N PRO A 260 -25.77 -13.14 24.09
CA PRO A 260 -25.13 -13.88 22.98
C PRO A 260 -25.12 -13.15 21.65
N PHE A 261 -26.14 -12.36 21.33
CA PHE A 261 -26.21 -11.62 20.07
C PHE A 261 -25.16 -10.51 20.03
N HIS A 262 -25.07 -9.69 21.08
CA HIS A 262 -24.08 -8.61 21.17
C HIS A 262 -22.66 -9.17 21.28
N ALA A 263 -22.45 -10.24 22.04
CA ALA A 263 -21.14 -10.90 22.14
C ALA A 263 -20.62 -11.38 20.77
N ILE A 264 -21.48 -11.98 19.94
CA ILE A 264 -21.12 -12.40 18.58
C ILE A 264 -20.87 -11.17 17.71
N TRP A 265 -21.75 -10.16 17.76
CA TRP A 265 -21.62 -8.94 16.96
C TRP A 265 -20.33 -8.19 17.27
N HIS A 266 -20.04 -7.93 18.54
CA HIS A 266 -18.84 -7.22 18.97
C HIS A 266 -17.57 -8.01 18.63
N SER A 267 -17.59 -9.35 18.78
CA SER A 267 -16.45 -10.19 18.39
C SER A 267 -16.15 -10.10 16.90
N ILE A 268 -17.17 -10.14 16.03
CA ILE A 268 -17.00 -9.97 14.59
C ILE A 268 -16.51 -8.55 14.29
N PHE A 269 -17.09 -7.54 14.93
CA PHE A 269 -16.74 -6.16 14.71
C PHE A 269 -15.26 -5.89 15.05
N TYR A 270 -14.82 -6.26 16.26
CA TYR A 270 -13.42 -6.10 16.67
C TYR A 270 -12.46 -6.92 15.81
N SER A 271 -12.83 -8.13 15.45
CA SER A 271 -11.99 -8.99 14.62
C SER A 271 -11.72 -8.37 13.23
N VAL A 272 -12.77 -7.93 12.53
CA VAL A 272 -12.66 -7.32 11.22
C VAL A 272 -11.98 -5.95 11.31
N SER A 273 -12.37 -5.10 12.27
CA SER A 273 -11.77 -3.80 12.51
C SER A 273 -10.27 -3.92 12.81
N ALA A 274 -9.87 -4.86 13.66
CA ALA A 274 -8.50 -5.09 14.06
C ALA A 274 -7.64 -5.64 12.91
N PHE A 275 -8.10 -6.67 12.20
CA PHE A 275 -7.32 -7.27 11.11
C PHE A 275 -7.12 -6.29 9.95
N ASN A 276 -8.15 -5.51 9.62
CA ASN A 276 -8.03 -4.46 8.60
C ASN A 276 -7.29 -3.22 9.11
N ASN A 277 -6.90 -3.15 10.39
CA ASN A 277 -6.26 -1.98 11.00
C ASN A 277 -7.16 -0.74 10.94
N ALA A 278 -8.47 -0.91 11.18
CA ALA A 278 -9.44 0.14 11.01
C ALA A 278 -9.69 0.98 12.28
N GLY A 279 -9.49 0.40 13.48
CA GLY A 279 -9.59 1.12 14.75
C GLY A 279 -11.01 1.52 15.19
N PHE A 280 -12.06 1.19 14.42
CA PHE A 280 -13.44 1.43 14.84
C PHE A 280 -13.86 0.49 15.96
N THR A 281 -14.65 1.00 16.88
CA THR A 281 -15.18 0.27 18.05
C THR A 281 -16.70 0.34 18.10
N PRO A 282 -17.38 -0.75 18.47
CA PRO A 282 -18.83 -0.78 18.66
C PRO A 282 -19.28 -0.30 20.05
N HIS A 283 -18.34 0.00 20.96
CA HIS A 283 -18.60 0.52 22.30
C HIS A 283 -18.38 2.04 22.35
N SER A 284 -19.16 2.76 23.16
CA SER A 284 -19.06 4.21 23.35
C SER A 284 -17.69 4.63 23.88
N ASP A 285 -17.19 3.91 24.89
CA ASP A 285 -15.91 4.16 25.54
C ASP A 285 -14.75 3.42 24.82
N GLY A 286 -14.99 2.92 23.62
CA GLY A 286 -14.01 2.17 22.86
C GLY A 286 -13.57 0.89 23.56
N ILE A 287 -12.25 0.66 23.62
CA ILE A 287 -11.65 -0.51 24.25
C ILE A 287 -11.02 -0.16 25.63
N VAL A 288 -11.09 1.10 26.05
CA VAL A 288 -10.49 1.61 27.30
C VAL A 288 -10.93 0.82 28.54
N PRO A 289 -12.23 0.47 28.74
CA PRO A 289 -12.67 -0.29 29.90
C PRO A 289 -12.01 -1.68 30.04
N TYR A 290 -11.47 -2.19 28.94
CA TYR A 290 -10.85 -3.53 28.89
C TYR A 290 -9.32 -3.49 28.99
N GLY A 291 -8.72 -2.37 29.44
CA GLY A 291 -7.27 -2.17 29.52
C GLY A 291 -6.50 -3.17 30.37
N HIS A 292 -7.21 -3.92 31.24
CA HIS A 292 -6.65 -4.99 32.08
C HIS A 292 -6.89 -6.40 31.52
N ASP A 293 -7.63 -6.54 30.40
CA ASP A 293 -8.09 -7.81 29.88
C ASP A 293 -7.14 -8.42 28.85
N LEU A 294 -6.25 -9.27 29.32
CA LEU A 294 -5.29 -9.98 28.47
C LEU A 294 -5.98 -10.80 27.35
N PHE A 295 -7.12 -11.48 27.68
CA PHE A 295 -7.80 -12.35 26.74
C PHE A 295 -8.55 -11.60 25.63
N LEU A 296 -8.82 -10.32 25.82
CA LEU A 296 -9.41 -9.46 24.81
C LEU A 296 -8.31 -8.72 24.03
N LEU A 297 -7.31 -8.17 24.73
CA LEU A 297 -6.29 -7.31 24.12
C LEU A 297 -5.30 -8.09 23.23
N VAL A 298 -4.88 -9.29 23.65
CA VAL A 298 -3.89 -10.07 22.89
C VAL A 298 -4.40 -10.51 21.52
N PRO A 299 -5.62 -11.09 21.37
CA PRO A 299 -6.16 -11.42 20.05
C PRO A 299 -6.28 -10.21 19.13
N ILE A 300 -6.75 -9.07 19.64
CA ILE A 300 -6.85 -7.83 18.87
C ILE A 300 -5.45 -7.35 18.43
N CYS A 301 -4.48 -7.36 19.35
CA CYS A 301 -3.10 -6.99 19.05
C CYS A 301 -2.48 -7.89 17.97
N ILE A 302 -2.72 -9.20 18.03
CA ILE A 302 -2.27 -10.16 17.02
C ILE A 302 -2.94 -9.88 15.67
N ALA A 303 -4.25 -9.59 15.65
CA ALA A 303 -4.97 -9.27 14.42
C ALA A 303 -4.39 -8.04 13.72
N VAL A 304 -4.22 -6.91 14.47
CA VAL A 304 -3.62 -5.68 13.97
C VAL A 304 -2.18 -5.91 13.47
N PHE A 305 -1.38 -6.64 14.24
CA PHE A 305 0.01 -6.95 13.85
C PHE A 305 0.06 -7.74 12.54
N LEU A 306 -0.75 -8.79 12.41
CA LEU A 306 -0.83 -9.59 11.19
C LEU A 306 -1.30 -8.75 10.00
N GLY A 307 -2.38 -7.97 10.14
CA GLY A 307 -2.87 -7.07 9.09
C GLY A 307 -1.81 -6.08 8.60
N SER A 308 -0.97 -5.57 9.52
CA SER A 308 0.08 -4.60 9.21
C SER A 308 1.30 -5.18 8.47
N LEU A 309 1.52 -6.51 8.46
CA LEU A 309 2.69 -7.13 7.81
C LEU A 309 2.63 -7.07 6.28
N GLY A 310 1.43 -7.19 5.71
CA GLY A 310 1.21 -7.16 4.27
C GLY A 310 1.36 -8.50 3.54
N PHE A 311 0.76 -8.57 2.36
CA PHE A 311 0.65 -9.82 1.59
C PHE A 311 1.99 -10.44 1.16
N PRO A 312 3.08 -9.70 0.84
CA PRO A 312 4.37 -10.33 0.50
C PRO A 312 4.92 -11.20 1.62
N VAL A 313 4.66 -10.79 2.89
CA VAL A 313 5.06 -11.57 4.07
C VAL A 313 4.18 -12.81 4.20
N PHE A 314 2.85 -12.68 4.03
CA PHE A 314 1.94 -13.84 4.05
C PHE A 314 2.31 -14.89 3.00
N ILE A 315 2.59 -14.47 1.76
CA ILE A 315 3.03 -15.38 0.70
C ILE A 315 4.36 -16.04 1.05
N ALA A 316 5.30 -15.29 1.62
CA ALA A 316 6.61 -15.82 2.01
C ALA A 316 6.49 -16.87 3.12
N ILE A 317 5.63 -16.61 4.13
CA ILE A 317 5.35 -17.55 5.21
C ILE A 317 4.62 -18.78 4.68
N GLN A 318 3.57 -18.61 3.86
CA GLN A 318 2.78 -19.71 3.32
C GLN A 318 3.63 -20.68 2.48
N ARG A 319 4.59 -20.15 1.69
CA ARG A 319 5.45 -20.97 0.84
C ARG A 319 6.61 -21.63 1.61
N ASN A 320 7.19 -20.92 2.57
CA ASN A 320 8.38 -21.38 3.30
C ASN A 320 8.32 -20.95 4.77
N PRO A 321 7.42 -21.53 5.61
CA PRO A 321 7.19 -21.08 6.98
C PRO A 321 8.42 -21.20 7.86
N PHE A 322 9.22 -22.28 7.71
CA PHE A 322 10.38 -22.57 8.56
C PHE A 322 11.74 -22.23 7.90
N ARG A 323 11.72 -21.57 6.72
CA ARG A 323 12.96 -21.25 5.99
C ARG A 323 13.05 -19.76 5.61
N PRO A 324 13.25 -18.85 6.59
CA PRO A 324 13.26 -17.39 6.34
C PRO A 324 14.39 -16.95 5.38
N ARG A 325 15.43 -17.79 5.21
CA ARG A 325 16.50 -17.53 4.22
C ARG A 325 16.00 -17.46 2.78
N HIS A 326 14.90 -18.16 2.46
CA HIS A 326 14.29 -18.18 1.12
C HIS A 326 13.22 -17.10 0.89
N TRP A 327 12.94 -16.27 1.91
CA TRP A 327 11.98 -15.17 1.76
C TRP A 327 12.52 -14.08 0.84
N SER A 328 11.62 -13.36 0.19
CA SER A 328 11.96 -12.18 -0.62
C SER A 328 12.63 -11.10 0.25
N LEU A 329 13.42 -10.21 -0.39
CA LEU A 329 14.06 -9.10 0.30
C LEU A 329 13.02 -8.22 1.00
N THR A 330 11.91 -7.92 0.32
CA THR A 330 10.79 -7.13 0.85
C THR A 330 10.21 -7.77 2.11
N ALA A 331 9.96 -9.09 2.12
CA ALA A 331 9.43 -9.77 3.29
C ALA A 331 10.40 -9.74 4.48
N LYS A 332 11.69 -9.95 4.25
CA LYS A 332 12.73 -9.87 5.31
C LYS A 332 12.83 -8.47 5.89
N LEU A 333 12.92 -7.44 5.03
CA LEU A 333 12.97 -6.05 5.47
C LEU A 333 11.70 -5.68 6.26
N THR A 334 10.52 -6.06 5.77
CA THR A 334 9.26 -5.79 6.47
C THR A 334 9.26 -6.40 7.87
N VAL A 335 9.54 -7.71 7.99
CA VAL A 335 9.48 -8.40 9.29
C VAL A 335 10.50 -7.83 10.27
N VAL A 336 11.76 -7.67 9.85
CA VAL A 336 12.82 -7.19 10.74
C VAL A 336 12.55 -5.75 11.19
N THR A 337 12.17 -4.87 10.28
CA THR A 337 11.91 -3.45 10.62
C THR A 337 10.63 -3.31 11.44
N THR A 338 9.60 -4.12 11.15
CA THR A 338 8.37 -4.15 11.95
C THR A 338 8.64 -4.58 13.38
N LEU A 339 9.40 -5.66 13.58
CA LEU A 339 9.78 -6.13 14.92
C LEU A 339 10.67 -5.13 15.66
N PHE A 340 11.58 -4.47 14.95
CA PHE A 340 12.41 -3.42 15.54
C PHE A 340 11.54 -2.29 16.10
N PHE A 341 10.65 -1.71 15.28
CA PHE A 341 9.78 -0.63 15.74
C PHE A 341 8.75 -1.08 16.78
N PHE A 342 8.33 -2.34 16.75
CA PHE A 342 7.47 -2.90 17.76
C PHE A 342 8.15 -2.93 19.14
N VAL A 343 9.37 -3.46 19.21
CA VAL A 343 10.13 -3.52 20.48
C VAL A 343 10.52 -2.11 20.92
N PHE A 344 10.98 -1.27 19.99
CA PHE A 344 11.36 0.11 20.25
C PHE A 344 10.17 0.92 20.82
N GLY A 345 9.01 0.85 20.17
CA GLY A 345 7.80 1.56 20.61
C GLY A 345 7.33 1.07 21.97
N ALA A 346 7.25 -0.24 22.19
CA ALA A 346 6.82 -0.80 23.47
C ALA A 346 7.76 -0.39 24.63
N PHE A 347 9.07 -0.45 24.39
CA PHE A 347 10.05 -0.10 25.39
C PHE A 347 10.00 1.40 25.76
N PHE A 348 10.07 2.29 24.77
CA PHE A 348 10.15 3.72 25.03
C PHE A 348 8.81 4.30 25.49
N TRP A 349 7.68 3.89 24.90
CA TRP A 349 6.37 4.32 25.35
C TRP A 349 6.11 3.86 26.78
N GLY A 350 6.39 2.59 27.08
CA GLY A 350 6.28 2.06 28.43
C GLY A 350 7.18 2.78 29.42
N LEU A 351 8.41 3.14 29.04
CA LEU A 351 9.34 3.88 29.89
C LEU A 351 8.82 5.28 30.22
N PHE A 352 8.28 5.99 29.23
CA PHE A 352 7.82 7.38 29.40
C PHE A 352 6.50 7.45 30.16
N GLU A 353 5.61 6.47 29.99
CA GLU A 353 4.29 6.43 30.65
C GLU A 353 4.31 5.68 31.99
N TRP A 354 5.43 5.03 32.36
CA TRP A 354 5.50 4.12 33.53
C TRP A 354 4.95 4.72 34.81
N ASN A 355 5.21 5.97 35.07
CA ASN A 355 4.82 6.71 36.27
C ASN A 355 3.75 7.77 36.02
N ASN A 356 3.19 7.85 34.83
CA ASN A 356 2.15 8.83 34.51
C ASN A 356 0.81 8.41 35.16
N PRO A 357 0.33 9.12 36.18
CA PRO A 357 -0.90 8.74 36.90
C PRO A 357 -2.16 8.91 36.04
N ALA A 358 -2.09 9.74 34.98
CA ALA A 358 -3.22 9.96 34.08
C ALA A 358 -3.39 8.82 33.05
N THR A 359 -2.40 7.94 32.92
CA THR A 359 -2.42 6.82 31.97
C THR A 359 -2.25 5.49 32.71
N ILE A 360 -1.06 4.89 32.66
CA ILE A 360 -0.79 3.55 33.22
C ILE A 360 -0.12 3.56 34.58
N GLY A 361 0.16 4.73 35.16
CA GLY A 361 0.93 4.85 36.43
C GLY A 361 0.34 4.06 37.62
N GLY A 362 -0.98 3.93 37.66
CA GLY A 362 -1.70 3.15 38.72
C GLY A 362 -1.79 1.64 38.48
N TYR A 363 -1.34 1.16 37.30
CA TYR A 363 -1.50 -0.26 36.95
C TYR A 363 -0.41 -1.14 37.56
N SER A 364 -0.68 -2.44 37.66
CA SER A 364 0.34 -3.41 38.05
C SER A 364 1.46 -3.50 36.99
N PRO A 365 2.70 -3.90 37.34
CA PRO A 365 3.80 -4.00 36.38
C PRO A 365 3.49 -4.86 35.16
N GLY A 366 2.72 -5.95 35.32
CA GLY A 366 2.30 -6.80 34.21
C GLY A 366 1.34 -6.09 33.26
N GLU A 367 0.38 -5.36 33.77
CA GLU A 367 -0.57 -4.56 32.99
C GLU A 367 0.11 -3.39 32.29
N LYS A 368 1.09 -2.73 32.93
CA LYS A 368 1.91 -1.69 32.29
C LYS A 368 2.63 -2.23 31.06
N VAL A 369 3.24 -3.39 31.15
CA VAL A 369 3.92 -4.05 30.02
C VAL A 369 2.91 -4.42 28.93
N LEU A 370 1.74 -4.97 29.29
CA LEU A 370 0.68 -5.30 28.33
C LEU A 370 0.21 -4.07 27.58
N ASN A 371 -0.06 -2.96 28.30
CA ASN A 371 -0.50 -1.70 27.71
C ASN A 371 0.58 -1.08 26.81
N ALA A 372 1.86 -1.14 27.19
CA ALA A 372 2.98 -0.66 26.38
C ALA A 372 3.12 -1.48 25.07
N ILE A 373 2.97 -2.79 25.13
CA ILE A 373 2.96 -3.69 23.97
C ILE A 373 1.78 -3.34 23.06
N PHE A 374 0.59 -3.21 23.62
CA PHE A 374 -0.61 -2.84 22.88
C PHE A 374 -0.46 -1.47 22.19
N ALA A 375 -0.07 -0.44 22.95
CA ALA A 375 0.17 0.90 22.43
C ALA A 375 1.16 0.88 21.24
N SER A 376 2.26 0.14 21.37
CA SER A 376 3.27 0.04 20.31
C SER A 376 2.73 -0.56 18.99
N VAL A 377 1.83 -1.52 19.07
CA VAL A 377 1.19 -2.08 17.88
C VAL A 377 0.20 -1.08 17.28
N MET A 378 -0.60 -0.42 18.15
CA MET A 378 -1.67 0.47 17.73
C MET A 378 -1.17 1.78 17.13
N MET A 379 -0.11 2.38 17.66
CA MET A 379 0.52 3.59 17.11
C MET A 379 0.95 3.46 15.65
N ARG A 380 1.19 2.26 15.16
CA ARG A 380 1.69 2.09 13.80
C ARG A 380 0.61 1.95 12.76
N SER A 381 -0.61 1.66 13.12
CA SER A 381 -1.75 1.60 12.20
C SER A 381 -3.00 0.93 12.77
N GLY A 382 -3.09 0.69 14.07
CA GLY A 382 -4.20 -0.07 14.66
C GLY A 382 -5.39 0.78 15.08
N GLY A 383 -5.13 2.02 15.49
CA GLY A 383 -6.15 3.01 15.84
C GLY A 383 -6.87 2.80 17.19
N PHE A 384 -6.70 1.68 17.86
CA PHE A 384 -7.30 1.46 19.16
C PHE A 384 -6.44 2.07 20.27
N ASN A 385 -7.06 2.73 21.23
CA ASN A 385 -6.42 3.30 22.41
C ASN A 385 -6.97 2.67 23.69
N LEU A 386 -6.07 2.46 24.67
CA LEU A 386 -6.42 2.01 26.02
C LEU A 386 -6.39 3.14 27.05
N VAL A 387 -5.82 4.26 26.67
CA VAL A 387 -5.67 5.46 27.48
C VAL A 387 -6.11 6.67 26.66
N ASP A 388 -6.51 7.72 27.33
CA ASP A 388 -6.80 8.98 26.67
C ASP A 388 -5.51 9.57 26.08
N MET A 389 -5.47 9.74 24.75
CA MET A 389 -4.30 10.25 24.02
C MET A 389 -3.96 11.71 24.38
N SER A 390 -4.93 12.50 24.85
CA SER A 390 -4.70 13.86 25.32
C SER A 390 -3.87 13.90 26.60
N SER A 391 -3.95 12.84 27.41
CA SER A 391 -3.34 12.69 28.76
C SER A 391 -1.94 12.06 28.74
N ILE A 392 -1.44 11.62 27.58
CA ILE A 392 -0.08 11.07 27.46
C ILE A 392 0.99 12.16 27.60
N ALA A 393 2.16 11.77 28.09
CA ALA A 393 3.29 12.68 28.25
C ALA A 393 3.72 13.28 26.89
N PRO A 394 4.19 14.53 26.84
CA PRO A 394 4.60 15.17 25.57
C PRO A 394 5.66 14.38 24.79
N VAL A 395 6.56 13.68 25.50
CA VAL A 395 7.58 12.81 24.87
C VAL A 395 6.92 11.57 24.25
N SER A 396 5.91 11.02 24.90
CA SER A 396 5.12 9.91 24.37
C SER A 396 4.31 10.34 23.15
N THR A 397 3.78 11.57 23.12
CA THR A 397 3.11 12.12 21.94
C THR A 397 4.08 12.18 20.75
N LEU A 398 5.28 12.77 20.96
CA LEU A 398 6.29 12.85 19.90
C LEU A 398 6.69 11.47 19.37
N LEU A 399 6.90 10.50 20.27
CA LEU A 399 7.19 9.11 19.89
C LEU A 399 6.04 8.50 19.09
N THR A 400 4.80 8.74 19.51
CA THR A 400 3.58 8.25 18.83
C THR A 400 3.49 8.85 17.44
N ASP A 401 3.70 10.15 17.26
CA ASP A 401 3.71 10.85 15.98
C ASP A 401 4.74 10.26 15.02
N MET A 402 5.96 10.03 15.51
CA MET A 402 7.03 9.41 14.73
C MET A 402 6.66 7.99 14.27
N LEU A 403 6.09 7.18 15.16
CA LEU A 403 5.71 5.80 14.86
C LEU A 403 4.46 5.73 13.99
N MET A 404 3.49 6.63 14.15
CA MET A 404 2.32 6.74 13.26
C MET A 404 2.75 7.09 11.83
N PHE A 405 3.68 8.05 11.65
CA PHE A 405 4.18 8.40 10.32
C PHE A 405 4.83 7.20 9.61
N ILE A 406 5.44 6.27 10.39
CA ILE A 406 6.01 5.01 9.91
C ILE A 406 4.94 3.93 9.98
N GLY A 407 4.09 3.85 8.98
CA GLY A 407 2.99 2.86 8.90
C GLY A 407 3.47 1.41 8.79
N GLY A 408 2.63 0.55 8.25
CA GLY A 408 2.93 -0.89 8.09
C GLY A 408 3.77 -1.27 6.88
N GLY A 409 3.78 -2.56 6.59
CA GLY A 409 4.52 -3.16 5.46
C GLY A 409 3.95 -2.79 4.09
N SER A 410 4.75 -2.97 3.06
CA SER A 410 4.28 -2.80 1.68
C SER A 410 3.20 -3.82 1.34
N GLY A 411 2.08 -3.37 0.76
CA GLY A 411 0.95 -4.23 0.45
C GLY A 411 0.20 -4.73 1.70
N SER A 412 0.21 -3.96 2.80
CA SER A 412 -0.59 -4.21 4.00
C SER A 412 -1.88 -3.40 4.00
N THR A 413 -2.73 -3.68 4.99
CA THR A 413 -3.92 -2.89 5.29
C THR A 413 -3.57 -1.51 5.88
N ALA A 414 -2.37 -1.32 6.42
CA ALA A 414 -1.86 -0.06 6.94
C ALA A 414 -1.57 0.99 5.85
N GLY A 415 -1.77 2.28 6.14
CA GLY A 415 -1.42 3.40 5.26
C GLY A 415 -0.05 4.02 5.54
N GLY A 416 0.11 5.31 5.28
CA GLY A 416 1.32 6.08 5.57
C GLY A 416 2.59 5.67 4.83
N VAL A 417 3.74 6.14 5.32
CA VAL A 417 5.06 5.76 4.81
C VAL A 417 5.39 4.33 5.23
N LYS A 418 5.78 3.48 4.29
CA LYS A 418 6.00 2.05 4.57
C LYS A 418 7.29 1.79 5.35
N VAL A 419 7.27 0.78 6.24
CA VAL A 419 8.47 0.37 6.98
C VAL A 419 9.65 0.02 6.08
N THR A 420 9.39 -0.53 4.88
CA THR A 420 10.43 -0.83 3.88
C THR A 420 11.08 0.44 3.33
N THR A 421 10.33 1.55 3.22
CA THR A 421 10.86 2.86 2.80
C THR A 421 11.87 3.38 3.81
N ILE A 422 11.51 3.34 5.10
CA ILE A 422 12.41 3.74 6.20
C ILE A 422 13.63 2.81 6.27
N ALA A 423 13.42 1.48 6.13
CA ALA A 423 14.52 0.52 6.14
C ALA A 423 15.55 0.80 5.03
N VAL A 424 15.10 1.10 3.80
CA VAL A 424 15.98 1.41 2.68
C VAL A 424 16.81 2.67 2.95
N ILE A 425 16.20 3.71 3.52
CA ILE A 425 16.91 4.95 3.87
C ILE A 425 17.91 4.71 5.00
N ALA A 426 17.49 4.02 6.07
CA ALA A 426 18.39 3.71 7.18
C ALA A 426 19.61 2.87 6.70
N LEU A 427 19.39 1.87 5.85
CA LEU A 427 20.46 1.08 5.26
C LEU A 427 21.36 1.91 4.33
N SER A 428 20.80 2.90 3.61
CA SER A 428 21.59 3.81 2.78
C SER A 428 22.49 4.71 3.62
N ILE A 429 21.98 5.28 4.72
CA ILE A 429 22.77 6.07 5.66
C ILE A 429 23.89 5.21 6.28
N LEU A 430 23.59 3.96 6.66
CA LEU A 430 24.60 3.05 7.20
C LEU A 430 25.66 2.67 6.16
N ALA A 431 25.27 2.47 4.90
CA ALA A 431 26.20 2.18 3.81
C ALA A 431 27.15 3.37 3.56
N GLU A 432 26.59 4.61 3.51
CA GLU A 432 27.36 5.84 3.36
C GLU A 432 28.34 6.04 4.53
N ALA A 433 27.88 5.83 5.77
CA ALA A 433 28.72 5.93 6.97
C ALA A 433 29.87 4.91 6.99
N ARG A 434 29.72 3.79 6.29
CA ARG A 434 30.76 2.76 6.13
C ARG A 434 31.66 2.97 4.91
N GLY A 435 31.33 3.91 4.03
CA GLY A 435 32.01 4.11 2.75
C GLY A 435 31.67 3.03 1.70
N ASP A 436 30.55 2.32 1.84
CA ASP A 436 30.14 1.28 0.91
C ASP A 436 29.55 1.93 -0.37
N GLN A 437 30.02 1.52 -1.56
CA GLN A 437 29.51 2.05 -2.83
C GLN A 437 28.08 1.59 -3.15
N LYS A 438 27.56 0.57 -2.48
CA LYS A 438 26.26 -0.01 -2.74
C LYS A 438 25.54 -0.37 -1.45
N VAL A 439 24.26 -0.09 -1.41
CA VAL A 439 23.39 -0.51 -0.30
C VAL A 439 23.12 -2.00 -0.41
N VAL A 440 23.53 -2.78 0.59
CA VAL A 440 23.37 -4.24 0.62
C VAL A 440 22.56 -4.65 1.85
N ALA A 441 21.55 -5.49 1.65
CA ALA A 441 20.76 -6.10 2.72
C ALA A 441 20.54 -7.59 2.43
N PHE A 442 20.75 -8.45 3.43
CA PHE A 442 20.53 -9.91 3.32
C PHE A 442 21.19 -10.55 2.09
N ASN A 443 22.44 -10.17 1.77
CA ASN A 443 23.21 -10.58 0.61
C ASN A 443 22.60 -10.18 -0.76
N ARG A 444 21.77 -9.14 -0.79
CA ARG A 444 21.21 -8.57 -2.02
C ARG A 444 21.47 -7.07 -2.09
N THR A 445 21.80 -6.57 -3.26
CA THR A 445 22.01 -5.13 -3.49
C THR A 445 20.68 -4.44 -3.78
N ILE A 446 20.42 -3.33 -3.08
CA ILE A 446 19.27 -2.46 -3.31
C ILE A 446 19.63 -1.48 -4.44
N PRO A 447 18.85 -1.38 -5.52
CA PRO A 447 19.13 -0.46 -6.60
C PRO A 447 18.92 1.01 -6.18
N GLU A 448 19.72 1.93 -6.72
CA GLU A 448 19.62 3.37 -6.45
C GLU A 448 18.24 3.96 -6.79
N SER A 449 17.56 3.39 -7.78
CA SER A 449 16.20 3.80 -8.11
C SER A 449 15.22 3.63 -6.94
N SER A 450 15.39 2.57 -6.14
CA SER A 450 14.56 2.33 -4.95
C SER A 450 14.85 3.37 -3.86
N LEU A 451 16.11 3.78 -3.70
CA LEU A 451 16.49 4.85 -2.77
C LEU A 451 15.87 6.19 -3.16
N ARG A 452 15.95 6.58 -4.44
CA ARG A 452 15.34 7.82 -4.94
C ARG A 452 13.82 7.84 -4.73
N ILE A 453 13.15 6.71 -4.95
CA ILE A 453 11.71 6.57 -4.69
C ILE A 453 11.44 6.71 -3.18
N ALA A 454 12.24 6.08 -2.33
CA ALA A 454 12.09 6.13 -0.88
C ALA A 454 12.20 7.57 -0.35
N ILE A 455 13.21 8.32 -0.78
CA ILE A 455 13.39 9.74 -0.44
C ILE A 455 12.20 10.57 -0.93
N SER A 456 11.78 10.37 -2.19
CA SER A 456 10.65 11.11 -2.76
C SER A 456 9.34 10.88 -1.98
N VAL A 457 9.08 9.66 -1.55
CA VAL A 457 7.87 9.32 -0.77
C VAL A 457 7.90 9.99 0.61
N ILE A 458 9.06 10.00 1.30
CA ILE A 458 9.17 10.66 2.62
C ILE A 458 9.01 12.18 2.48
N VAL A 459 9.72 12.81 1.54
CA VAL A 459 9.62 14.27 1.34
C VAL A 459 8.19 14.67 0.99
N MET A 460 7.53 13.91 0.10
CA MET A 460 6.14 14.15 -0.25
C MET A 460 5.21 13.97 0.98
N GLY A 461 5.41 12.90 1.76
CA GLY A 461 4.63 12.66 2.98
C GLY A 461 4.78 13.78 4.00
N ALA A 462 6.03 14.20 4.29
CA ALA A 462 6.30 15.31 5.18
C ALA A 462 5.69 16.64 4.69
N THR A 463 5.75 16.90 3.37
CA THR A 463 5.12 18.08 2.76
C THR A 463 3.60 18.06 2.92
N VAL A 464 2.95 16.90 2.68
CA VAL A 464 1.49 16.75 2.84
C VAL A 464 1.08 16.97 4.29
N VAL A 465 1.83 16.39 5.25
CA VAL A 465 1.59 16.60 6.69
C VAL A 465 1.78 18.08 7.05
N GLY A 466 2.86 18.72 6.61
CA GLY A 466 3.11 20.14 6.89
C GLY A 466 2.02 21.07 6.34
N VAL A 467 1.61 20.86 5.08
CA VAL A 467 0.53 21.64 4.45
C VAL A 467 -0.82 21.35 5.12
N GLY A 468 -1.10 20.09 5.45
CA GLY A 468 -2.31 19.70 6.17
C GLY A 468 -2.39 20.32 7.57
N SER A 469 -1.28 20.30 8.33
CA SER A 469 -1.20 20.92 9.64
C SER A 469 -1.42 22.43 9.58
N ALA A 470 -0.81 23.11 8.61
CA ALA A 470 -1.03 24.55 8.41
C ALA A 470 -2.51 24.86 8.08
N ALA A 471 -3.14 24.04 7.24
CA ALA A 471 -4.55 24.22 6.90
C ALA A 471 -5.47 24.03 8.12
N ILE A 472 -5.25 22.96 8.90
CA ILE A 472 -6.05 22.69 10.11
C ILE A 472 -5.82 23.75 11.17
N LEU A 473 -4.57 24.21 11.41
CA LEU A 473 -4.27 25.30 12.34
C LEU A 473 -5.04 26.59 12.00
N ILE A 474 -5.09 26.96 10.70
CA ILE A 474 -5.82 28.16 10.25
C ILE A 474 -7.32 28.00 10.45
N ILE A 475 -7.87 26.78 10.27
CA ILE A 475 -9.29 26.52 10.35
C ILE A 475 -9.77 26.38 11.81
N SER A 476 -9.01 25.68 12.66
CA SER A 476 -9.43 25.32 14.01
C SER A 476 -8.95 26.29 15.08
N GLY A 477 -7.80 26.92 14.89
CA GLY A 477 -7.14 27.70 15.94
C GLY A 477 -6.68 26.85 17.15
N ALA A 478 -6.65 25.51 17.01
CA ALA A 478 -6.26 24.57 18.05
C ALA A 478 -4.73 24.57 18.27
N ASP A 479 -4.27 23.92 19.34
CA ASP A 479 -2.86 23.82 19.64
C ASP A 479 -2.08 23.01 18.59
N LEU A 480 -0.84 23.42 18.33
CA LEU A 480 0.02 22.76 17.35
C LEU A 480 0.22 21.27 17.63
N LYS A 481 0.30 20.87 18.91
CA LYS A 481 0.44 19.48 19.35
C LYS A 481 -0.75 18.64 18.85
N GLU A 482 -1.97 19.08 19.13
CA GLU A 482 -3.21 18.40 18.75
C GLU A 482 -3.34 18.30 17.23
N VAL A 483 -3.05 19.40 16.52
CA VAL A 483 -3.15 19.45 15.06
C VAL A 483 -2.14 18.51 14.39
N ILE A 484 -0.88 18.49 14.84
CA ILE A 484 0.15 17.60 14.28
C ILE A 484 -0.25 16.14 14.51
N PHE A 485 -0.68 15.78 15.73
CA PHE A 485 -1.11 14.44 16.07
C PHE A 485 -2.25 13.95 15.16
N GLU A 486 -3.30 14.76 15.02
CA GLU A 486 -4.49 14.41 14.22
C GLU A 486 -4.18 14.33 12.72
N VAL A 487 -3.38 15.28 12.19
CA VAL A 487 -2.97 15.29 10.78
C VAL A 487 -2.06 14.12 10.43
N ILE A 488 -1.11 13.78 11.31
CA ILE A 488 -0.26 12.59 11.11
C ILE A 488 -1.11 11.33 11.16
N SER A 489 -2.03 11.22 12.13
CA SER A 489 -2.94 10.09 12.24
C SER A 489 -3.81 9.92 11.01
N ALA A 490 -4.39 11.01 10.48
CA ALA A 490 -5.18 11.01 9.25
C ALA A 490 -4.34 10.61 8.03
N PHE A 491 -3.15 11.22 7.84
CA PHE A 491 -2.25 10.89 6.72
C PHE A 491 -1.71 9.46 6.81
N ALA A 492 -1.30 9.03 7.99
CA ALA A 492 -0.81 7.67 8.21
C ALA A 492 -1.93 6.62 8.19
N THR A 493 -3.20 7.05 8.16
CA THR A 493 -4.38 6.19 8.35
C THR A 493 -4.23 5.30 9.58
N CYS A 494 -3.86 5.93 10.72
CA CYS A 494 -3.61 5.24 11.97
C CYS A 494 -4.86 5.11 12.84
N GLY A 495 -5.62 6.21 13.00
CA GLY A 495 -6.88 6.24 13.72
C GLY A 495 -6.80 6.71 15.18
N LEU A 496 -5.60 6.86 15.74
CA LEU A 496 -5.46 7.47 17.06
C LEU A 496 -5.83 8.96 17.00
N SER A 497 -6.58 9.43 17.98
CA SER A 497 -7.02 10.82 18.10
C SER A 497 -6.88 11.30 19.53
N ASP A 498 -6.52 12.58 19.71
CA ASP A 498 -6.59 13.28 20.99
C ASP A 498 -7.90 14.08 21.16
N GLY A 499 -8.90 13.81 20.29
CA GLY A 499 -10.24 14.39 20.35
C GLY A 499 -10.46 15.59 19.43
N LEU A 500 -9.44 16.06 18.70
CA LEU A 500 -9.57 17.22 17.82
C LEU A 500 -10.60 17.00 16.71
N SER A 501 -10.63 15.82 16.08
CA SER A 501 -11.54 15.54 14.94
C SER A 501 -13.03 15.70 15.29
N SER A 502 -13.42 15.46 16.54
CA SER A 502 -14.81 15.64 17.02
C SER A 502 -15.20 17.11 17.17
N ASN A 503 -14.22 17.99 17.32
CA ASN A 503 -14.43 19.43 17.58
C ASN A 503 -14.19 20.31 16.33
N LEU A 504 -13.79 19.71 15.20
CA LEU A 504 -13.49 20.45 13.97
C LEU A 504 -14.76 20.95 13.27
N PRO A 505 -14.72 22.15 12.70
CA PRO A 505 -15.76 22.59 11.78
C PRO A 505 -15.78 21.72 10.50
N PRO A 506 -16.87 21.70 9.73
CA PRO A 506 -16.99 20.89 8.52
C PRO A 506 -15.85 21.07 7.52
N SER A 507 -15.28 22.27 7.41
CA SER A 507 -14.10 22.53 6.54
C SER A 507 -12.86 21.75 6.99
N GLY A 508 -12.59 21.65 8.29
CA GLY A 508 -11.50 20.84 8.84
C GLY A 508 -11.73 19.35 8.63
N ILE A 509 -12.96 18.89 8.81
CA ILE A 509 -13.37 17.50 8.56
C ILE A 509 -13.08 17.09 7.11
N TYR A 510 -13.37 17.95 6.12
CA TYR A 510 -13.06 17.68 4.72
C TYR A 510 -11.54 17.65 4.45
N VAL A 511 -10.76 18.53 5.09
CA VAL A 511 -9.29 18.50 4.96
C VAL A 511 -8.72 17.18 5.48
N LEU A 512 -9.13 16.72 6.68
CA LEU A 512 -8.72 15.42 7.21
C LEU A 512 -9.14 14.26 6.29
N SER A 513 -10.35 14.31 5.72
CA SER A 513 -10.83 13.30 4.76
C SER A 513 -9.92 13.21 3.52
N VAL A 514 -9.48 14.34 2.99
CA VAL A 514 -8.53 14.39 1.87
C VAL A 514 -7.17 13.84 2.28
N LEU A 515 -6.68 14.16 3.48
CA LEU A 515 -5.42 13.63 4.01
C LEU A 515 -5.44 12.11 4.17
N MET A 516 -6.54 11.54 4.68
CA MET A 516 -6.74 10.08 4.75
C MET A 516 -6.67 9.42 3.37
N LEU A 517 -7.34 10.01 2.37
CA LEU A 517 -7.32 9.49 1.01
C LEU A 517 -5.91 9.57 0.39
N ILE A 518 -5.19 10.69 0.57
CA ILE A 518 -3.80 10.85 0.10
C ILE A 518 -2.88 9.85 0.80
N GLY A 519 -3.02 9.66 2.09
CA GLY A 519 -2.21 8.72 2.86
C GLY A 519 -2.42 7.26 2.43
N ARG A 520 -3.67 6.90 2.12
CA ARG A 520 -4.03 5.55 1.70
C ARG A 520 -3.56 5.21 0.29
N VAL A 521 -3.91 6.05 -0.67
CA VAL A 521 -3.69 5.78 -2.10
C VAL A 521 -2.46 6.51 -2.63
N GLY A 522 -2.17 7.70 -2.10
CA GLY A 522 -1.15 8.60 -2.62
C GLY A 522 0.27 8.05 -2.49
N THR A 523 0.64 7.50 -1.35
CA THR A 523 1.99 6.96 -1.10
C THR A 523 2.30 5.79 -2.03
N THR A 524 1.36 4.87 -2.25
CA THR A 524 1.52 3.72 -3.13
C THR A 524 1.52 4.13 -4.60
N THR A 525 0.62 5.05 -5.00
CA THR A 525 0.52 5.51 -6.38
C THR A 525 1.67 6.42 -6.78
N ALA A 526 2.17 7.25 -5.85
CA ALA A 526 3.35 8.09 -6.08
C ALA A 526 4.61 7.23 -6.27
N ALA A 527 4.85 6.25 -5.39
CA ALA A 527 5.96 5.32 -5.53
C ALA A 527 5.90 4.59 -6.90
N THR A 528 4.72 4.11 -7.29
CA THR A 528 4.50 3.43 -8.57
C THR A 528 4.66 4.37 -9.75
N GLY A 529 4.10 5.58 -9.68
CA GLY A 529 4.20 6.59 -10.73
C GLY A 529 5.65 7.01 -10.98
N LEU A 530 6.45 7.16 -9.93
CA LEU A 530 7.89 7.43 -10.01
C LEU A 530 8.67 6.25 -10.60
N ALA A 531 8.35 5.03 -10.18
CA ALA A 531 8.98 3.82 -10.71
C ALA A 531 8.72 3.60 -12.20
N LEU A 532 7.53 3.99 -12.71
CA LEU A 532 7.15 3.86 -14.11
C LEU A 532 7.69 4.98 -15.02
N ARG A 533 8.12 6.12 -14.47
CA ARG A 533 8.70 7.25 -15.22
C ARG A 533 10.20 7.03 -15.47
N SER A 534 10.57 6.20 -16.43
CA SER A 534 11.94 6.17 -16.94
C SER A 534 12.07 7.02 -18.21
N ARG A 535 12.63 8.22 -18.09
CA ARG A 535 13.00 9.04 -19.24
C ARG A 535 14.42 8.67 -19.64
N ARG A 536 14.60 7.87 -20.70
CA ARG A 536 15.91 7.63 -21.28
C ARG A 536 16.40 8.93 -21.94
N ARG A 537 17.36 9.60 -21.29
CA ARG A 537 18.13 10.65 -21.95
C ARG A 537 19.23 10.00 -22.77
N LEU A 538 19.36 10.37 -24.04
CA LEU A 538 20.40 9.88 -24.97
C LEU A 538 21.75 10.55 -24.73
N TYR A 539 21.82 11.56 -23.88
CA TYR A 539 23.03 12.31 -23.53
C TYR A 539 23.18 12.41 -22.01
N LYS A 540 24.42 12.52 -21.55
CA LYS A 540 24.77 12.83 -20.15
C LYS A 540 25.35 14.23 -20.10
N PHE A 541 24.96 15.01 -19.10
CA PHE A 541 25.64 16.25 -18.77
C PHE A 541 26.94 15.95 -18.01
N PRO A 542 27.95 16.84 -18.06
CA PRO A 542 29.11 16.77 -17.16
C PRO A 542 28.63 16.72 -15.70
N GLU A 543 29.31 15.91 -14.89
CA GLU A 543 29.01 15.79 -13.47
C GLU A 543 29.75 16.90 -12.71
N GLU A 544 29.02 17.73 -12.00
CA GLU A 544 29.53 18.74 -11.08
C GLU A 544 29.00 18.41 -9.68
N ARG A 545 29.88 18.48 -8.68
CA ARG A 545 29.54 18.15 -7.29
C ARG A 545 29.24 19.42 -6.52
N PRO A 546 27.96 19.71 -6.18
CA PRO A 546 27.64 20.82 -5.28
C PRO A 546 28.16 20.49 -3.88
N THR A 547 28.58 21.52 -3.15
CA THR A 547 28.93 21.36 -1.74
C THR A 547 27.66 21.06 -0.96
N ILE A 548 27.62 19.90 -0.31
CA ILE A 548 26.50 19.50 0.54
C ILE A 548 26.99 19.59 1.98
N GLY A 549 26.50 20.56 2.75
CA GLY A 549 26.53 20.82 4.18
C GLY A 549 27.80 20.58 4.93
#